data_7a64f1010a142f864d79c41313be022e
#
_entry.id   7a64f1010a142f864d79c41313be022e
#
_cell.length_a   1.000
_cell.length_b   1.000
_cell.length_c   1.000
_cell.angle_alpha   90.00
_cell.angle_beta   90.00
_cell.angle_gamma   90.00
#
_symmetry.space_group_name_H-M   'P 1'
#
loop_
_entity.id
_entity.type
_entity.pdbx_description
1 polymer ?
#
loop_
_entity_poly.entity_id
_entity_poly.type
_entity_poly.pdbx_seq_one_letter_code
_entity_poly.pdbx_strand_id
1 'polypeptide(L)'
;MLTCSTMTGDMFSADGDSTGYQPLAARLRPADLAGYAGQSHILAPGKPLREAIDRRQLHSMIFWGPPGVGKTTLARIAAEAADAHFLQISAVLSGVKEIREAIAQARQHKAAGRDTVLFVDEVHRFNKSQQDAFLPYVEDGTVIFVGATTENPSFELNNALLSRTRVYKLRSLENDELMGVLQRGLVELGKGVTASDECLELIAGQADGDARRALNLLELAADLAEDGQIDENTLKEVLQASLRRFDKGGDLFYDQISALHKSVRGSAPDAALYWFCRMLDGGCDPIYVARRVVRMASEDIGNADPRALTIALD
;
A
#
# COMPACT_ATOMS: atom_id res chain seq x y z
N MET A 1 -33.54 19.23 38.93
CA MET A 1 -32.15 18.82 38.80
C MET A 1 -32.10 17.72 37.73
N LEU A 2 -31.78 18.10 36.51
CA LEU A 2 -31.68 17.20 35.38
C LEU A 2 -30.20 16.83 35.21
N THR A 3 -29.86 15.58 35.45
CA THR A 3 -28.52 15.01 35.23
C THR A 3 -28.33 14.73 33.78
N CYS A 4 -27.45 15.46 33.12
CA CYS A 4 -27.00 15.27 31.78
C CYS A 4 -25.98 14.10 31.77
N SER A 5 -26.38 12.95 31.23
CA SER A 5 -25.50 11.81 30.99
C SER A 5 -24.82 12.01 29.61
N THR A 6 -23.56 12.32 29.62
CA THR A 6 -22.70 12.38 28.41
C THR A 6 -22.39 10.97 27.98
N MET A 7 -23.04 10.52 26.90
CA MET A 7 -22.62 9.36 26.14
C MET A 7 -21.41 9.73 25.28
N THR A 8 -20.22 9.33 25.69
CA THR A 8 -19.05 9.25 24.84
C THR A 8 -19.13 7.93 24.09
N GLY A 9 -19.70 7.98 22.89
CA GLY A 9 -19.71 6.84 21.97
C GLY A 9 -18.29 6.61 21.44
N ASP A 10 -17.85 5.38 21.59
CA ASP A 10 -16.60 4.84 21.07
C ASP A 10 -16.64 4.84 19.54
N MET A 11 -15.92 5.77 18.89
CA MET A 11 -15.99 6.03 17.45
C MET A 11 -15.06 5.10 16.64
N PHE A 12 -14.46 4.06 17.25
CA PHE A 12 -13.51 3.15 16.62
C PHE A 12 -13.80 1.65 16.80
N SER A 13 -14.93 1.29 17.37
CA SER A 13 -15.41 -0.09 17.33
C SER A 13 -16.13 -0.33 16.01
N ALA A 14 -15.38 -0.68 14.96
CA ALA A 14 -15.92 -1.16 13.68
C ALA A 14 -16.21 -2.68 13.79
N ASP A 15 -17.06 -3.05 14.73
CA ASP A 15 -17.84 -4.29 14.72
C ASP A 15 -19.31 -3.88 14.73
N GLY A 16 -19.78 -3.42 13.59
CA GLY A 16 -21.15 -3.08 13.33
C GLY A 16 -21.45 -3.38 11.88
N ASP A 17 -22.40 -4.27 11.67
CA ASP A 17 -23.06 -4.66 10.43
C ASP A 17 -23.34 -3.42 9.55
N SER A 18 -22.30 -2.94 8.82
CA SER A 18 -22.47 -1.87 7.86
C SER A 18 -22.91 -2.50 6.54
N THR A 19 -24.18 -2.37 6.22
CA THR A 19 -24.79 -2.65 4.90
C THR A 19 -24.25 -1.73 3.79
N GLY A 20 -23.01 -1.24 3.90
CA GLY A 20 -22.32 -0.41 2.93
C GLY A 20 -21.51 -1.26 1.96
N TYR A 21 -21.38 -0.79 0.73
CA TYR A 21 -20.50 -1.38 -0.27
C TYR A 21 -19.07 -1.56 0.27
N GLN A 22 -18.58 -2.78 0.21
CA GLN A 22 -17.22 -3.14 0.61
C GLN A 22 -16.44 -3.66 -0.61
N PRO A 23 -15.32 -3.03 -1.00
CA PRO A 23 -14.51 -3.47 -2.13
C PRO A 23 -14.09 -4.93 -2.01
N LEU A 24 -14.02 -5.64 -3.13
CA LEU A 24 -13.65 -7.06 -3.19
C LEU A 24 -12.33 -7.35 -2.46
N ALA A 25 -11.33 -6.48 -2.62
CA ALA A 25 -10.04 -6.56 -1.94
C ALA A 25 -10.14 -6.49 -0.40
N ALA A 26 -11.17 -5.87 0.15
CA ALA A 26 -11.41 -5.83 1.59
C ALA A 26 -12.14 -7.08 2.07
N ARG A 27 -13.14 -7.55 1.31
CA ARG A 27 -13.91 -8.78 1.60
C ARG A 27 -13.04 -10.03 1.58
N LEU A 28 -12.10 -10.11 0.63
CA LEU A 28 -11.19 -11.24 0.45
C LEU A 28 -9.92 -11.19 1.31
N ARG A 29 -9.85 -10.27 2.26
CA ARG A 29 -8.67 -10.21 3.13
C ARG A 29 -8.58 -11.51 3.94
N PRO A 30 -7.49 -12.31 3.79
CA PRO A 30 -7.36 -13.56 4.53
C PRO A 30 -7.28 -13.31 6.04
N ALA A 31 -7.95 -14.18 6.80
CA ALA A 31 -7.93 -14.16 8.26
C ALA A 31 -6.74 -14.92 8.83
N ASP A 32 -6.15 -15.84 8.08
CA ASP A 32 -5.06 -16.71 8.52
C ASP A 32 -3.94 -16.86 7.48
N LEU A 33 -2.84 -17.51 7.88
CA LEU A 33 -1.72 -17.78 6.98
C LEU A 33 -2.04 -18.80 5.87
N ALA A 34 -3.06 -19.64 6.03
CA ALA A 34 -3.43 -20.62 5.01
C ALA A 34 -4.09 -19.93 3.80
N GLY A 35 -4.84 -18.87 4.06
CA GLY A 35 -5.41 -18.03 3.03
C GLY A 35 -4.46 -16.98 2.46
N TYR A 36 -3.30 -16.74 3.09
CA TYR A 36 -2.35 -15.70 2.69
C TYR A 36 -1.52 -16.14 1.48
N ALA A 37 -1.53 -15.34 0.42
CA ALA A 37 -0.81 -15.65 -0.82
C ALA A 37 0.64 -15.19 -0.76
N GLY A 38 1.55 -16.03 -1.26
CA GLY A 38 2.95 -15.69 -1.47
C GLY A 38 3.81 -15.64 -0.21
N GLN A 39 4.93 -14.94 -0.35
CA GLN A 39 5.92 -14.67 0.71
C GLN A 39 6.54 -15.93 1.35
N SER A 40 6.65 -17.04 0.63
CA SER A 40 7.21 -18.31 1.13
C SER A 40 8.62 -18.17 1.69
N HIS A 41 9.42 -17.22 1.18
CA HIS A 41 10.79 -16.96 1.65
C HIS A 41 10.86 -16.47 3.11
N ILE A 42 9.79 -15.91 3.68
CA ILE A 42 9.70 -15.46 5.08
C ILE A 42 8.66 -16.24 5.90
N LEU A 43 7.71 -16.94 5.24
CA LEU A 43 6.60 -17.63 5.89
C LEU A 43 6.65 -19.16 5.78
N ALA A 44 7.66 -19.74 5.08
CA ALA A 44 7.83 -21.18 5.07
C ALA A 44 8.15 -21.73 6.50
N PRO A 45 7.81 -23.00 6.78
CA PRO A 45 8.16 -23.64 8.05
C PRO A 45 9.65 -23.44 8.38
N GLY A 46 9.97 -23.15 9.66
CA GLY A 46 11.32 -22.88 10.13
C GLY A 46 11.85 -21.46 9.87
N LYS A 47 11.09 -20.60 9.22
CA LYS A 47 11.47 -19.18 9.04
C LYS A 47 11.17 -18.38 10.31
N PRO A 48 12.01 -17.39 10.67
CA PRO A 48 11.88 -16.64 11.93
C PRO A 48 10.52 -15.98 12.14
N LEU A 49 9.91 -15.42 11.10
CA LEU A 49 8.59 -14.80 11.19
C LEU A 49 7.49 -15.86 11.40
N ARG A 50 7.57 -16.97 10.64
CA ARG A 50 6.65 -18.07 10.77
C ARG A 50 6.67 -18.67 12.17
N GLU A 51 7.85 -18.96 12.71
CA GLU A 51 8.02 -19.49 14.06
C GLU A 51 7.50 -18.51 15.14
N ALA A 52 7.69 -17.20 14.95
CA ALA A 52 7.17 -16.20 15.89
C ALA A 52 5.63 -16.20 15.92
N ILE A 53 4.99 -16.35 14.76
CA ILE A 53 3.53 -16.44 14.64
C ILE A 53 3.02 -17.77 15.24
N ASP A 54 3.62 -18.89 14.87
CA ASP A 54 3.19 -20.22 15.34
C ASP A 54 3.36 -20.38 16.87
N ARG A 55 4.39 -19.76 17.46
CA ARG A 55 4.64 -19.73 18.92
C ARG A 55 3.90 -18.63 19.66
N ARG A 56 3.16 -17.77 18.96
CA ARG A 56 2.49 -16.60 19.55
C ARG A 56 3.45 -15.64 20.28
N GLN A 57 4.70 -15.59 19.83
CA GLN A 57 5.77 -14.74 20.41
C GLN A 57 6.26 -13.75 19.36
N LEU A 58 5.46 -12.73 19.15
CA LEU A 58 5.79 -11.68 18.20
C LEU A 58 6.92 -10.80 18.72
N HIS A 59 7.65 -10.23 17.80
CA HIS A 59 8.65 -9.19 18.05
C HIS A 59 8.35 -7.97 17.18
N SER A 60 8.90 -6.82 17.55
CA SER A 60 8.77 -5.62 16.74
C SER A 60 9.46 -5.77 15.39
N MET A 61 8.80 -5.31 14.32
CA MET A 61 9.24 -5.57 12.94
C MET A 61 8.84 -4.46 11.97
N ILE A 62 9.53 -4.44 10.84
CA ILE A 62 9.21 -3.58 9.70
C ILE A 62 8.92 -4.46 8.49
N PHE A 63 7.76 -4.28 7.88
CA PHE A 63 7.40 -4.87 6.60
C PHE A 63 7.73 -3.90 5.48
N TRP A 64 8.71 -4.24 4.67
CA TRP A 64 9.16 -3.44 3.53
C TRP A 64 8.85 -4.15 2.23
N GLY A 65 8.21 -3.47 1.30
CA GLY A 65 7.93 -4.02 -0.03
C GLY A 65 6.89 -3.21 -0.79
N PRO A 66 6.64 -3.54 -2.05
CA PRO A 66 5.74 -2.79 -2.93
C PRO A 66 4.31 -2.74 -2.39
N PRO A 67 3.44 -1.87 -2.94
CA PRO A 67 2.03 -1.83 -2.56
C PRO A 67 1.32 -3.15 -2.90
N GLY A 68 0.19 -3.42 -2.26
CA GLY A 68 -0.69 -4.56 -2.55
C GLY A 68 -0.17 -5.97 -2.24
N VAL A 69 1.05 -6.12 -1.70
CA VAL A 69 1.66 -7.43 -1.37
C VAL A 69 1.21 -8.01 -0.02
N GLY A 70 0.27 -7.36 0.66
CA GLY A 70 -0.35 -7.89 1.88
C GLY A 70 0.32 -7.48 3.20
N LYS A 71 1.13 -6.40 3.27
CA LYS A 71 1.79 -5.93 4.52
C LYS A 71 0.81 -5.78 5.70
N THR A 72 -0.27 -5.04 5.51
CA THR A 72 -1.31 -4.83 6.53
C THR A 72 -2.03 -6.12 6.90
N THR A 73 -2.30 -6.97 5.92
CA THR A 73 -2.94 -8.27 6.11
C THR A 73 -2.07 -9.19 6.97
N LEU A 74 -0.77 -9.28 6.66
CA LEU A 74 0.17 -10.09 7.43
C LEU A 74 0.30 -9.61 8.88
N ALA A 75 0.30 -8.29 9.09
CA ALA A 75 0.32 -7.71 10.44
C ALA A 75 -0.92 -8.10 11.25
N ARG A 76 -2.11 -8.08 10.64
CA ARG A 76 -3.36 -8.51 11.29
C ARG A 76 -3.35 -10.00 11.62
N ILE A 77 -2.99 -10.84 10.66
CA ILE A 77 -2.87 -12.29 10.87
C ILE A 77 -1.89 -12.60 12.02
N ALA A 78 -0.75 -11.92 12.06
CA ALA A 78 0.23 -12.10 13.12
C ALA A 78 -0.34 -11.69 14.50
N ALA A 79 -1.02 -10.55 14.57
CA ALA A 79 -1.64 -10.08 15.81
C ALA A 79 -2.74 -11.04 16.30
N GLU A 80 -3.61 -11.50 15.40
CA GLU A 80 -4.69 -12.42 15.72
C GLU A 80 -4.15 -13.79 16.18
N ALA A 81 -3.15 -14.32 15.48
CA ALA A 81 -2.50 -15.57 15.87
C ALA A 81 -1.87 -15.49 17.27
N ALA A 82 -1.40 -14.32 17.70
CA ALA A 82 -0.81 -14.09 19.02
C ALA A 82 -1.85 -13.66 20.09
N ASP A 83 -3.13 -13.60 19.75
CA ASP A 83 -4.20 -13.04 20.61
C ASP A 83 -3.90 -11.63 21.12
N ALA A 84 -3.20 -10.83 20.30
CA ALA A 84 -2.85 -9.47 20.61
C ALA A 84 -3.91 -8.49 20.08
N HIS A 85 -4.11 -7.39 20.81
CA HIS A 85 -4.97 -6.31 20.32
C HIS A 85 -4.28 -5.59 19.15
N PHE A 86 -5.02 -5.38 18.05
CA PHE A 86 -4.47 -4.72 16.85
C PHE A 86 -4.90 -3.25 16.80
N LEU A 87 -3.93 -2.35 16.95
CA LEU A 87 -4.14 -0.91 16.76
C LEU A 87 -3.47 -0.47 15.46
N GLN A 88 -4.17 0.31 14.65
CA GLN A 88 -3.65 0.81 13.38
C GLN A 88 -3.56 2.33 13.39
N ILE A 89 -2.40 2.85 12.97
CA ILE A 89 -2.14 4.27 12.73
C ILE A 89 -1.69 4.43 11.28
N SER A 90 -2.19 5.46 10.59
CA SER A 90 -1.68 5.86 9.29
C SER A 90 -0.76 7.05 9.45
N ALA A 91 0.51 6.93 9.06
CA ALA A 91 1.46 8.03 9.16
C ALA A 91 1.10 9.23 8.25
N VAL A 92 0.24 9.02 7.26
CA VAL A 92 -0.28 10.07 6.37
C VAL A 92 -1.30 10.97 7.08
N LEU A 93 -2.14 10.38 7.94
CA LEU A 93 -3.29 11.05 8.56
C LEU A 93 -3.08 11.38 10.04
N SER A 94 -2.08 10.78 10.67
CA SER A 94 -1.90 10.82 12.14
C SER A 94 -0.69 11.67 12.53
N GLY A 95 -0.83 12.34 13.70
CA GLY A 95 0.24 13.11 14.32
C GLY A 95 0.63 12.56 15.70
N VAL A 96 1.31 13.39 16.49
CA VAL A 96 1.75 13.02 17.84
C VAL A 96 0.58 12.73 18.80
N LYS A 97 -0.59 13.32 18.56
CA LYS A 97 -1.78 13.11 19.38
C LYS A 97 -2.28 11.67 19.25
N GLU A 98 -2.46 11.20 18.02
CA GLU A 98 -2.93 9.85 17.72
C GLU A 98 -1.94 8.79 18.23
N ILE A 99 -0.63 9.07 18.13
CA ILE A 99 0.41 8.19 18.69
C ILE A 99 0.21 8.07 20.22
N ARG A 100 0.00 9.18 20.93
CA ARG A 100 -0.20 9.16 22.39
C ARG A 100 -1.48 8.42 22.80
N GLU A 101 -2.56 8.61 22.06
CA GLU A 101 -3.83 7.91 22.28
C GLU A 101 -3.67 6.39 22.10
N ALA A 102 -3.03 5.95 21.04
CA ALA A 102 -2.75 4.52 20.81
C ALA A 102 -1.86 3.92 21.91
N ILE A 103 -0.84 4.65 22.36
CA ILE A 103 0.00 4.21 23.48
C ILE A 103 -0.79 4.14 24.79
N ALA A 104 -1.70 5.08 25.04
CA ALA A 104 -2.56 5.02 26.23
C ALA A 104 -3.48 3.79 26.22
N GLN A 105 -4.07 3.46 25.08
CA GLN A 105 -4.84 2.22 24.89
C GLN A 105 -3.98 0.97 25.09
N ALA A 106 -2.78 0.93 24.49
CA ALA A 106 -1.86 -0.19 24.65
C ALA A 106 -1.48 -0.46 26.13
N ARG A 107 -1.28 0.62 26.92
CA ARG A 107 -1.04 0.48 28.37
C ARG A 107 -2.22 -0.12 29.11
N GLN A 108 -3.45 0.25 28.74
CA GLN A 108 -4.66 -0.34 29.33
C GLN A 108 -4.77 -1.83 29.02
N HIS A 109 -4.51 -2.22 27.76
CA HIS A 109 -4.50 -3.65 27.36
C HIS A 109 -3.41 -4.43 28.10
N LYS A 110 -2.20 -3.86 28.20
CA LYS A 110 -1.09 -4.49 28.93
C LYS A 110 -1.43 -4.69 30.42
N ALA A 111 -2.09 -3.72 31.05
CA ALA A 111 -2.57 -3.85 32.43
C ALA A 111 -3.64 -4.93 32.57
N ALA A 112 -4.41 -5.23 31.51
CA ALA A 112 -5.36 -6.31 31.43
C ALA A 112 -4.72 -7.67 31.02
N GLY A 113 -3.38 -7.73 30.89
CA GLY A 113 -2.65 -8.94 30.53
C GLY A 113 -2.69 -9.30 29.05
N ARG A 114 -3.03 -8.34 28.18
CA ARG A 114 -3.11 -8.56 26.74
C ARG A 114 -2.09 -7.70 26.00
N ASP A 115 -1.31 -8.32 25.11
CA ASP A 115 -0.36 -7.60 24.27
C ASP A 115 -1.06 -6.74 23.21
N THR A 116 -0.36 -5.71 22.73
CA THR A 116 -0.86 -4.83 21.68
C THR A 116 0.14 -4.77 20.52
N VAL A 117 -0.32 -5.12 19.33
CA VAL A 117 0.37 -4.85 18.08
C VAL A 117 -0.02 -3.46 17.59
N LEU A 118 0.94 -2.55 17.56
CA LEU A 118 0.77 -1.22 17.00
C LEU A 118 1.28 -1.22 15.57
N PHE A 119 0.34 -1.26 14.62
CA PHE A 119 0.63 -1.21 13.20
C PHE A 119 0.67 0.24 12.70
N VAL A 120 1.78 0.62 12.09
CA VAL A 120 1.98 1.95 11.51
C VAL A 120 2.14 1.82 10.01
N ASP A 121 1.10 2.25 9.28
CA ASP A 121 1.13 2.23 7.81
C ASP A 121 1.90 3.44 7.28
N GLU A 122 2.71 3.22 6.23
CA GLU A 122 3.58 4.21 5.59
C GLU A 122 4.50 4.92 6.61
N VAL A 123 5.14 4.15 7.49
CA VAL A 123 5.94 4.66 8.63
C VAL A 123 7.04 5.64 8.21
N HIS A 124 7.52 5.57 6.98
CA HIS A 124 8.51 6.50 6.42
C HIS A 124 8.01 7.96 6.32
N ARG A 125 6.70 8.17 6.35
CA ARG A 125 6.12 9.53 6.32
C ARG A 125 6.17 10.23 7.68
N PHE A 126 6.44 9.53 8.74
CA PHE A 126 6.72 10.13 10.04
C PHE A 126 8.10 10.76 10.06
N ASN A 127 8.19 12.00 10.57
CA ASN A 127 9.49 12.64 10.82
C ASN A 127 10.24 11.94 11.96
N LYS A 128 11.54 12.25 12.11
CA LYS A 128 12.41 11.61 13.10
C LYS A 128 11.88 11.70 14.54
N SER A 129 11.31 12.85 14.95
CA SER A 129 10.75 13.03 16.29
C SER A 129 9.49 12.17 16.52
N GLN A 130 8.69 11.94 15.47
CA GLN A 130 7.53 11.06 15.54
C GLN A 130 7.96 9.59 15.60
N GLN A 131 9.00 9.21 14.86
CA GLN A 131 9.60 7.87 14.96
C GLN A 131 10.21 7.63 16.33
N ASP A 132 10.91 8.61 16.91
CA ASP A 132 11.48 8.52 18.26
C ASP A 132 10.40 8.39 19.35
N ALA A 133 9.21 8.91 19.14
CA ALA A 133 8.11 8.81 20.10
C ALA A 133 7.66 7.37 20.39
N PHE A 134 7.96 6.40 19.51
CA PHE A 134 7.65 4.99 19.74
C PHE A 134 8.71 4.26 20.57
N LEU A 135 9.96 4.74 20.58
CA LEU A 135 11.12 4.02 21.13
C LEU A 135 10.92 3.55 22.57
N PRO A 136 10.50 4.40 23.52
CA PRO A 136 10.32 3.98 24.92
C PRO A 136 9.34 2.81 25.06
N TYR A 137 8.28 2.79 24.23
CA TYR A 137 7.21 1.81 24.32
C TYR A 137 7.50 0.51 23.58
N VAL A 138 8.40 0.57 22.63
CA VAL A 138 9.01 -0.62 21.99
C VAL A 138 10.01 -1.28 22.94
N GLU A 139 10.82 -0.48 23.64
CA GLU A 139 11.83 -0.96 24.59
C GLU A 139 11.22 -1.61 25.84
N ASP A 140 10.17 -1.00 26.41
CA ASP A 140 9.51 -1.52 27.62
C ASP A 140 8.45 -2.60 27.31
N GLY A 141 8.27 -2.94 26.01
CA GLY A 141 7.29 -3.92 25.56
C GLY A 141 5.84 -3.50 25.81
N THR A 142 5.54 -2.19 25.89
CA THR A 142 4.16 -1.69 25.94
C THR A 142 3.45 -1.97 24.63
N VAL A 143 4.17 -1.92 23.51
CA VAL A 143 3.67 -2.29 22.18
C VAL A 143 4.64 -3.20 21.45
N ILE A 144 4.10 -4.10 20.66
CA ILE A 144 4.82 -4.79 19.58
C ILE A 144 4.65 -3.92 18.35
N PHE A 145 5.72 -3.23 17.96
CA PHE A 145 5.69 -2.30 16.84
C PHE A 145 5.78 -3.03 15.51
N VAL A 146 4.84 -2.76 14.60
CA VAL A 146 4.87 -3.29 13.23
C VAL A 146 4.74 -2.12 12.25
N GLY A 147 5.86 -1.69 11.68
CA GLY A 147 5.87 -0.65 10.65
C GLY A 147 5.69 -1.26 9.25
N ALA A 148 4.91 -0.60 8.39
CA ALA A 148 4.84 -0.92 6.97
C ALA A 148 5.38 0.24 6.14
N THR A 149 6.15 -0.07 5.09
CA THR A 149 6.72 0.94 4.19
C THR A 149 6.92 0.38 2.78
N THR A 150 6.76 1.22 1.79
CA THR A 150 7.16 0.96 0.40
C THR A 150 8.61 1.38 0.14
N GLU A 151 9.12 2.32 0.92
CA GLU A 151 10.47 2.86 0.80
C GLU A 151 11.52 2.02 1.53
N ASN A 152 12.79 2.15 1.12
CA ASN A 152 13.88 1.42 1.79
C ASN A 152 14.08 1.92 3.23
N PRO A 153 13.80 1.07 4.24
CA PRO A 153 13.83 1.50 5.63
C PRO A 153 15.21 1.99 6.10
N SER A 154 16.30 1.57 5.45
CA SER A 154 17.64 2.01 5.80
C SER A 154 17.90 3.49 5.51
N PHE A 155 17.13 4.10 4.62
CA PHE A 155 17.24 5.53 4.29
C PHE A 155 16.21 6.38 5.01
N GLU A 156 15.02 5.82 5.25
CA GLU A 156 13.87 6.57 5.70
C GLU A 156 13.61 6.48 7.22
N LEU A 157 14.05 5.38 7.84
CA LEU A 157 13.81 5.18 9.26
C LEU A 157 15.07 5.51 10.07
N ASN A 158 14.86 5.97 11.30
CA ASN A 158 15.98 6.23 12.20
C ASN A 158 16.63 4.93 12.69
N ASN A 159 17.95 4.99 12.92
CA ASN A 159 18.72 3.83 13.36
C ASN A 159 18.27 3.28 14.72
N ALA A 160 17.72 4.13 15.58
CA ALA A 160 17.21 3.72 16.88
C ALA A 160 16.00 2.80 16.76
N LEU A 161 15.08 3.07 15.83
CA LEU A 161 13.95 2.20 15.55
C LEU A 161 14.39 0.92 14.85
N LEU A 162 15.28 1.03 13.85
CA LEU A 162 15.81 -0.13 13.11
C LEU A 162 16.57 -1.11 14.01
N SER A 163 17.32 -0.63 14.99
CA SER A 163 18.06 -1.50 15.93
C SER A 163 17.15 -2.33 16.87
N ARG A 164 15.87 -1.95 17.00
CA ARG A 164 14.87 -2.60 17.85
C ARG A 164 13.84 -3.40 17.08
N THR A 165 13.94 -3.41 15.76
CA THR A 165 12.97 -4.07 14.87
C THR A 165 13.69 -5.01 13.91
N ARG A 166 13.00 -6.07 13.48
CA ARG A 166 13.49 -6.94 12.40
C ARG A 166 12.84 -6.52 11.09
N VAL A 167 13.65 -6.33 10.05
CA VAL A 167 13.15 -5.97 8.72
C VAL A 167 12.83 -7.23 7.93
N TYR A 168 11.59 -7.33 7.45
CA TYR A 168 11.14 -8.39 6.55
C TYR A 168 10.79 -7.77 5.19
N LYS A 169 11.51 -8.21 4.16
CA LYS A 169 11.26 -7.76 2.79
C LYS A 169 10.17 -8.63 2.16
N LEU A 170 9.03 -8.03 1.86
CA LEU A 170 7.97 -8.63 1.06
C LEU A 170 8.26 -8.40 -0.43
N ARG A 171 7.97 -9.40 -1.24
CA ARG A 171 8.16 -9.35 -2.71
C ARG A 171 6.81 -9.15 -3.39
N SER A 172 6.84 -8.64 -4.62
CA SER A 172 5.69 -8.72 -5.52
C SER A 172 5.19 -10.15 -5.60
N LEU A 173 3.89 -10.33 -5.74
CA LEU A 173 3.31 -11.66 -5.92
C LEU A 173 3.63 -12.16 -7.34
N GLU A 174 3.93 -13.43 -7.45
CA GLU A 174 4.08 -14.10 -8.75
C GLU A 174 2.71 -14.30 -9.42
N ASN A 175 2.71 -14.46 -10.75
CA ASN A 175 1.45 -14.62 -11.50
C ASN A 175 0.59 -15.77 -10.98
N ASP A 176 1.19 -16.93 -10.67
CA ASP A 176 0.46 -18.08 -10.14
C ASP A 176 -0.18 -17.79 -8.78
N GLU A 177 0.49 -17.00 -7.93
CA GLU A 177 -0.03 -16.55 -6.64
C GLU A 177 -1.22 -15.59 -6.82
N LEU A 178 -1.13 -14.68 -7.81
CA LEU A 178 -2.22 -13.78 -8.19
C LEU A 178 -3.40 -14.52 -8.80
N MET A 179 -3.16 -15.53 -9.62
CA MET A 179 -4.21 -16.40 -10.17
C MET A 179 -5.04 -17.03 -9.05
N GLY A 180 -4.39 -17.57 -8.02
CA GLY A 180 -5.07 -18.11 -6.85
C GLY A 180 -5.89 -17.07 -6.08
N VAL A 181 -5.45 -15.81 -6.04
CA VAL A 181 -6.21 -14.70 -5.44
C VAL A 181 -7.42 -14.34 -6.31
N LEU A 182 -7.25 -14.25 -7.63
CA LEU A 182 -8.31 -13.93 -8.58
C LEU A 182 -9.40 -15.00 -8.63
N GLN A 183 -9.03 -16.28 -8.60
CA GLN A 183 -10.00 -17.39 -8.53
C GLN A 183 -10.86 -17.32 -7.27
N ARG A 184 -10.27 -17.01 -6.12
CA ARG A 184 -11.05 -16.74 -4.89
C ARG A 184 -11.93 -15.50 -5.04
N GLY A 185 -11.46 -14.49 -5.79
CA GLY A 185 -12.23 -13.31 -6.13
C GLY A 185 -13.49 -13.62 -6.92
N LEU A 186 -13.40 -14.48 -7.93
CA LEU A 186 -14.56 -14.94 -8.71
C LEU A 186 -15.59 -15.68 -7.83
N VAL A 187 -15.12 -16.54 -6.92
CA VAL A 187 -16.01 -17.26 -6.00
C VAL A 187 -16.76 -16.28 -5.09
N GLU A 188 -16.08 -15.25 -4.60
CA GLU A 188 -16.65 -14.23 -3.71
C GLU A 188 -17.64 -13.30 -4.43
N LEU A 189 -17.41 -13.01 -5.71
CA LEU A 189 -18.35 -12.22 -6.54
C LEU A 189 -19.68 -12.95 -6.78
N GLY A 190 -19.67 -14.29 -6.68
CA GLY A 190 -20.90 -15.09 -6.69
C GLY A 190 -21.17 -15.81 -8.01
N LYS A 191 -22.27 -16.60 -8.03
CA LYS A 191 -22.57 -17.59 -9.09
C LYS A 191 -22.92 -17.02 -10.47
N GLY A 192 -23.02 -15.70 -10.61
CA GLY A 192 -23.32 -15.06 -11.88
C GLY A 192 -22.09 -14.57 -12.64
N VAL A 193 -20.90 -14.60 -12.01
CA VAL A 193 -19.67 -14.05 -12.62
C VAL A 193 -18.74 -15.18 -13.02
N THR A 194 -18.31 -15.16 -14.28
CA THR A 194 -17.36 -16.15 -14.84
C THR A 194 -16.28 -15.44 -15.67
N ALA A 195 -15.09 -15.98 -15.65
CA ALA A 195 -13.96 -15.54 -16.48
C ALA A 195 -13.15 -16.76 -16.93
N SER A 196 -12.58 -16.71 -18.13
CA SER A 196 -11.62 -17.74 -18.57
C SER A 196 -10.26 -17.56 -17.88
N ASP A 197 -9.44 -18.61 -17.85
CA ASP A 197 -8.11 -18.54 -17.26
C ASP A 197 -7.22 -17.52 -18.02
N GLU A 198 -7.38 -17.38 -19.34
CA GLU A 198 -6.68 -16.36 -20.14
C GLU A 198 -7.05 -14.93 -19.70
N CYS A 199 -8.31 -14.69 -19.37
CA CYS A 199 -8.75 -13.42 -18.84
C CYS A 199 -8.14 -13.12 -17.46
N LEU A 200 -8.05 -14.12 -16.59
CA LEU A 200 -7.43 -13.97 -15.28
C LEU A 200 -5.91 -13.75 -15.40
N GLU A 201 -5.23 -14.42 -16.33
CA GLU A 201 -3.81 -14.22 -16.62
C GLU A 201 -3.54 -12.79 -17.12
N LEU A 202 -4.40 -12.23 -17.96
CA LEU A 202 -4.31 -10.84 -18.40
C LEU A 202 -4.43 -9.86 -17.21
N ILE A 203 -5.38 -10.10 -16.30
CA ILE A 203 -5.53 -9.29 -15.09
C ILE A 203 -4.29 -9.43 -14.20
N ALA A 204 -3.79 -10.64 -13.96
CA ALA A 204 -2.60 -10.90 -13.15
C ALA A 204 -1.37 -10.19 -13.71
N GLY A 205 -1.14 -10.29 -15.04
CA GLY A 205 -0.04 -9.61 -15.71
C GLY A 205 -0.11 -8.09 -15.60
N GLN A 206 -1.31 -7.50 -15.65
CA GLN A 206 -1.49 -6.05 -15.52
C GLN A 206 -1.41 -5.55 -14.07
N ALA A 207 -1.61 -6.44 -13.10
CA ALA A 207 -1.54 -6.10 -11.68
C ALA A 207 -0.10 -5.95 -11.18
N ASP A 208 0.90 -6.49 -11.89
CA ASP A 208 2.33 -6.36 -11.58
C ASP A 208 2.67 -6.74 -10.13
N GLY A 209 2.13 -7.87 -9.66
CA GLY A 209 2.37 -8.38 -8.31
C GLY A 209 1.55 -7.73 -7.19
N ASP A 210 0.63 -6.82 -7.50
CA ASP A 210 -0.27 -6.13 -6.55
C ASP A 210 -1.64 -6.83 -6.50
N ALA A 211 -1.91 -7.59 -5.42
CA ALA A 211 -3.19 -8.29 -5.24
C ALA A 211 -4.39 -7.34 -5.11
N ARG A 212 -4.21 -6.15 -4.54
CA ARG A 212 -5.29 -5.17 -4.42
C ARG A 212 -5.68 -4.66 -5.81
N ARG A 213 -4.69 -4.36 -6.64
CA ARG A 213 -4.92 -3.93 -8.02
C ARG A 213 -5.56 -5.04 -8.84
N ALA A 214 -5.11 -6.29 -8.69
CA ALA A 214 -5.70 -7.45 -9.36
C ALA A 214 -7.20 -7.60 -9.02
N LEU A 215 -7.55 -7.56 -7.73
CA LEU A 215 -8.93 -7.67 -7.28
C LEU A 215 -9.80 -6.48 -7.70
N ASN A 216 -9.25 -5.26 -7.71
CA ASN A 216 -9.98 -4.09 -8.20
C ASN A 216 -10.25 -4.19 -9.72
N LEU A 217 -9.30 -4.69 -10.51
CA LEU A 217 -9.50 -4.92 -11.94
C LEU A 217 -10.57 -5.99 -12.19
N LEU A 218 -10.54 -7.08 -11.40
CA LEU A 218 -11.55 -8.14 -11.47
C LEU A 218 -12.95 -7.60 -11.11
N GLU A 219 -13.08 -6.81 -10.05
CA GLU A 219 -14.34 -6.22 -9.61
C GLU A 219 -14.92 -5.28 -10.68
N LEU A 220 -14.06 -4.40 -11.25
CA LEU A 220 -14.47 -3.52 -12.36
C LEU A 220 -14.86 -4.29 -13.62
N ALA A 221 -14.17 -5.39 -13.93
CA ALA A 221 -14.52 -6.22 -15.07
C ALA A 221 -15.86 -6.93 -14.84
N ALA A 222 -16.15 -7.38 -13.61
CA ALA A 222 -17.42 -7.98 -13.25
C ALA A 222 -18.59 -6.98 -13.34
N ASP A 223 -18.36 -5.72 -12.92
CA ASP A 223 -19.38 -4.66 -13.00
C ASP A 223 -19.73 -4.26 -14.45
N LEU A 224 -18.81 -4.44 -15.40
CA LEU A 224 -19.01 -4.14 -16.82
C LEU A 224 -19.40 -5.37 -17.65
N ALA A 225 -19.33 -6.57 -17.08
CA ALA A 225 -19.59 -7.81 -17.79
C ALA A 225 -21.08 -7.94 -18.15
N GLU A 226 -21.38 -8.16 -19.43
CA GLU A 226 -22.72 -8.53 -19.88
C GLU A 226 -23.00 -9.99 -19.46
N ASP A 227 -24.20 -10.24 -18.93
CA ASP A 227 -24.61 -11.57 -18.43
C ASP A 227 -23.64 -12.22 -17.41
N GLY A 228 -22.80 -11.41 -16.76
CA GLY A 228 -21.81 -11.88 -15.79
C GLY A 228 -20.58 -12.58 -16.39
N GLN A 229 -20.43 -12.61 -17.71
CA GLN A 229 -19.29 -13.20 -18.36
C GLN A 229 -18.20 -12.16 -18.66
N ILE A 230 -17.06 -12.27 -17.99
CA ILE A 230 -15.88 -11.42 -18.25
C ILE A 230 -15.17 -11.96 -19.48
N ASP A 231 -15.28 -11.24 -20.60
CA ASP A 231 -14.61 -11.56 -21.85
C ASP A 231 -13.40 -10.66 -22.12
N GLU A 232 -12.66 -10.94 -23.18
CA GLU A 232 -11.48 -10.18 -23.58
C GLU A 232 -11.80 -8.72 -23.96
N ASN A 233 -13.01 -8.44 -24.47
CA ASN A 233 -13.41 -7.09 -24.85
C ASN A 233 -13.70 -6.24 -23.60
N THR A 234 -14.45 -6.80 -22.64
CA THR A 234 -14.68 -6.19 -21.32
C THR A 234 -13.34 -5.86 -20.64
N LEU A 235 -12.37 -6.78 -20.67
CA LEU A 235 -11.04 -6.53 -20.11
C LEU A 235 -10.30 -5.44 -20.84
N LYS A 236 -10.33 -5.37 -22.17
CA LYS A 236 -9.70 -4.30 -22.94
C LYS A 236 -10.24 -2.92 -22.54
N GLU A 237 -11.54 -2.80 -22.32
CA GLU A 237 -12.15 -1.56 -21.85
C GLU A 237 -11.68 -1.18 -20.44
N VAL A 238 -11.70 -2.12 -19.51
CA VAL A 238 -11.22 -1.92 -18.13
C VAL A 238 -9.76 -1.51 -18.12
N LEU A 239 -8.91 -2.22 -18.86
CA LEU A 239 -7.47 -1.96 -18.91
C LEU A 239 -7.17 -0.63 -19.57
N GLN A 240 -7.84 -0.25 -20.65
CA GLN A 240 -7.69 1.07 -21.27
C GLN A 240 -8.14 2.19 -20.32
N ALA A 241 -9.25 2.02 -19.61
CA ALA A 241 -9.72 2.98 -18.62
C ALA A 241 -8.73 3.10 -17.43
N SER A 242 -8.12 1.99 -17.01
CA SER A 242 -7.15 1.99 -15.91
C SER A 242 -5.80 2.60 -16.31
N LEU A 243 -5.36 2.40 -17.56
CA LEU A 243 -4.15 3.02 -18.11
C LEU A 243 -4.29 4.53 -18.27
N ARG A 244 -5.51 5.04 -18.48
CA ARG A 244 -5.82 6.48 -18.57
C ARG A 244 -5.93 7.15 -17.20
N ARG A 245 -6.10 6.40 -16.11
CA ARG A 245 -6.10 6.98 -14.76
C ARG A 245 -4.68 7.33 -14.36
N PHE A 246 -4.32 8.58 -14.63
CA PHE A 246 -3.12 9.17 -14.09
C PHE A 246 -3.30 9.35 -12.58
N ASP A 247 -2.50 8.66 -11.79
CA ASP A 247 -2.53 8.80 -10.33
C ASP A 247 -1.90 10.15 -9.94
N LYS A 248 -2.77 11.16 -9.74
CA LYS A 248 -2.36 12.51 -9.34
C LYS A 248 -1.72 12.46 -7.94
N GLY A 249 -0.38 12.35 -7.90
CA GLY A 249 0.41 12.40 -6.67
C GLY A 249 0.83 11.03 -6.10
N GLY A 250 0.61 9.92 -6.82
CA GLY A 250 1.16 8.61 -6.48
C GLY A 250 2.60 8.40 -6.97
N ASP A 251 3.20 7.30 -6.56
CA ASP A 251 4.60 6.96 -6.88
C ASP A 251 4.85 6.89 -8.39
N LEU A 252 3.88 6.37 -9.18
CA LEU A 252 3.93 6.35 -10.64
C LEU A 252 4.07 7.74 -11.28
N PHE A 253 3.47 8.77 -10.69
CA PHE A 253 3.61 10.14 -11.15
C PHE A 253 5.05 10.65 -11.00
N TYR A 254 5.65 10.40 -9.82
CA TYR A 254 7.03 10.81 -9.55
C TYR A 254 8.03 10.01 -10.39
N ASP A 255 7.76 8.73 -10.64
CA ASP A 255 8.58 7.89 -11.51
C ASP A 255 8.53 8.36 -12.97
N GLN A 256 7.37 8.70 -13.50
CA GLN A 256 7.22 9.19 -14.87
C GLN A 256 7.86 10.58 -15.06
N ILE A 257 7.67 11.51 -14.12
CA ILE A 257 8.34 12.81 -14.20
C ILE A 257 9.86 12.68 -14.03
N SER A 258 10.32 11.77 -13.19
CA SER A 258 11.74 11.43 -13.04
C SER A 258 12.32 10.81 -14.31
N ALA A 259 11.58 9.93 -14.97
CA ALA A 259 11.96 9.32 -16.24
C ALA A 259 12.04 10.38 -17.35
N LEU A 260 11.08 11.31 -17.43
CA LEU A 260 11.12 12.44 -18.34
C LEU A 260 12.38 13.30 -18.10
N HIS A 261 12.66 13.71 -16.86
CA HIS A 261 13.86 14.47 -16.51
C HIS A 261 15.16 13.75 -16.90
N LYS A 262 15.25 12.44 -16.55
CA LYS A 262 16.44 11.63 -16.88
C LYS A 262 16.64 11.49 -18.39
N SER A 263 15.55 11.38 -19.17
CA SER A 263 15.60 11.31 -20.63
C SER A 263 16.14 12.62 -21.24
N VAL A 264 15.68 13.78 -20.75
CA VAL A 264 16.20 15.09 -21.18
C VAL A 264 17.68 15.23 -20.83
N ARG A 265 18.08 14.93 -19.60
CA ARG A 265 19.49 14.98 -19.15
C ARG A 265 20.38 14.00 -19.91
N GLY A 266 19.84 12.84 -20.29
CA GLY A 266 20.55 11.84 -21.09
C GLY A 266 20.55 12.13 -22.59
N SER A 267 20.03 13.30 -23.03
CA SER A 267 19.92 13.67 -24.46
C SER A 267 19.22 12.61 -25.30
N ALA A 268 18.14 11.98 -24.74
CA ALA A 268 17.34 10.96 -25.41
C ALA A 268 15.96 11.57 -25.81
N PRO A 269 15.85 12.26 -26.97
CA PRO A 269 14.64 13.01 -27.33
C PRO A 269 13.41 12.12 -27.50
N ASP A 270 13.56 10.93 -28.10
CA ASP A 270 12.44 10.00 -28.30
C ASP A 270 11.88 9.49 -26.96
N ALA A 271 12.75 9.16 -25.99
CA ALA A 271 12.35 8.77 -24.65
C ALA A 271 11.69 9.92 -23.88
N ALA A 272 12.22 11.16 -24.03
CA ALA A 272 11.62 12.33 -23.43
C ALA A 272 10.21 12.61 -23.97
N LEU A 273 10.05 12.54 -25.32
CA LEU A 273 8.75 12.69 -25.97
C LEU A 273 7.77 11.59 -25.56
N TYR A 274 8.24 10.34 -25.46
CA TYR A 274 7.41 9.23 -24.98
C TYR A 274 6.85 9.47 -23.58
N TRP A 275 7.69 9.83 -22.63
CA TRP A 275 7.25 10.10 -21.25
C TRP A 275 6.37 11.32 -21.15
N PHE A 276 6.66 12.37 -21.92
CA PHE A 276 5.83 13.56 -22.01
C PHE A 276 4.41 13.23 -22.50
N CYS A 277 4.30 12.55 -23.65
CA CYS A 277 3.01 12.15 -24.21
C CYS A 277 2.26 11.20 -23.26
N ARG A 278 2.96 10.24 -22.65
CA ARG A 278 2.35 9.30 -21.71
C ARG A 278 1.80 9.99 -20.46
N MET A 279 2.47 11.02 -19.95
CA MET A 279 1.96 11.79 -18.82
C MET A 279 0.70 12.57 -19.20
N LEU A 280 0.66 13.18 -20.38
CA LEU A 280 -0.53 13.90 -20.87
C LEU A 280 -1.70 12.97 -21.15
N ASP A 281 -1.45 11.84 -21.81
CA ASP A 281 -2.46 10.79 -22.07
C ASP A 281 -3.04 10.22 -20.78
N GLY A 282 -2.20 10.07 -19.76
CA GLY A 282 -2.60 9.67 -18.40
C GLY A 282 -3.39 10.74 -17.63
N GLY A 283 -3.62 11.93 -18.20
CA GLY A 283 -4.40 13.02 -17.57
C GLY A 283 -3.60 13.92 -16.62
N CYS A 284 -2.28 13.95 -16.76
CA CYS A 284 -1.46 14.94 -16.05
C CYS A 284 -1.86 16.36 -16.44
N ASP A 285 -1.90 17.28 -15.46
CA ASP A 285 -2.12 18.69 -15.72
C ASP A 285 -1.03 19.24 -16.67
N PRO A 286 -1.39 19.70 -17.89
CA PRO A 286 -0.41 20.23 -18.84
C PRO A 286 0.43 21.38 -18.27
N ILE A 287 -0.16 22.22 -17.41
CA ILE A 287 0.53 23.33 -16.76
C ILE A 287 1.63 22.79 -15.81
N TYR A 288 1.37 21.69 -15.14
CA TYR A 288 2.39 21.05 -14.30
C TYR A 288 3.58 20.58 -15.13
N VAL A 289 3.32 19.88 -16.25
CA VAL A 289 4.39 19.40 -17.14
C VAL A 289 5.15 20.57 -17.76
N ALA A 290 4.45 21.63 -18.24
CA ALA A 290 5.05 22.84 -18.77
C ALA A 290 6.02 23.48 -17.76
N ARG A 291 5.62 23.63 -16.49
CA ARG A 291 6.51 24.14 -15.42
C ARG A 291 7.77 23.29 -15.27
N ARG A 292 7.68 21.98 -15.44
CA ARG A 292 8.84 21.08 -15.39
C ARG A 292 9.76 21.24 -16.60
N VAL A 293 9.19 21.43 -17.79
CA VAL A 293 9.95 21.70 -19.02
C VAL A 293 10.73 23.03 -18.89
N VAL A 294 10.08 24.09 -18.40
CA VAL A 294 10.76 25.36 -18.10
C VAL A 294 11.90 25.19 -17.11
N ARG A 295 11.69 24.39 -16.06
CA ARG A 295 12.73 24.09 -15.07
C ARG A 295 13.89 23.32 -15.68
N MET A 296 13.66 22.33 -16.53
CA MET A 296 14.72 21.62 -17.26
C MET A 296 15.52 22.54 -18.15
N ALA A 297 14.84 23.47 -18.87
CA ALA A 297 15.51 24.45 -19.70
C ALA A 297 16.41 25.38 -18.87
N SER A 298 15.99 25.79 -17.68
CA SER A 298 16.74 26.70 -16.81
C SER A 298 17.86 25.98 -16.02
N GLU A 299 17.63 24.79 -15.48
CA GLU A 299 18.54 24.12 -14.56
C GLU A 299 19.44 23.07 -15.25
N ASP A 300 18.88 22.28 -16.18
CA ASP A 300 19.63 21.18 -16.83
C ASP A 300 20.36 21.64 -18.09
N ILE A 301 19.74 22.50 -18.91
CA ILE A 301 20.37 23.11 -20.10
C ILE A 301 21.10 24.39 -19.73
N GLY A 302 20.44 25.28 -19.03
CA GLY A 302 21.02 26.51 -18.50
C GLY A 302 21.81 27.31 -19.52
N ASN A 303 23.03 27.68 -19.16
CA ASN A 303 23.93 28.46 -20.00
C ASN A 303 24.53 27.72 -21.20
N ALA A 304 24.31 26.39 -21.30
CA ALA A 304 24.79 25.62 -22.46
C ALA A 304 24.05 26.02 -23.75
N ASP A 305 22.74 26.35 -23.64
CA ASP A 305 21.99 27.02 -24.70
C ASP A 305 21.04 28.07 -24.09
N PRO A 306 21.41 29.35 -24.07
CA PRO A 306 20.60 30.44 -23.50
C PRO A 306 19.19 30.57 -24.11
N ARG A 307 18.97 30.02 -25.33
CA ARG A 307 17.68 30.06 -26.01
C ARG A 307 16.69 29.05 -25.44
N ALA A 308 17.19 28.02 -24.74
CA ALA A 308 16.33 26.94 -24.23
C ALA A 308 15.22 27.46 -23.35
N LEU A 309 15.51 28.41 -22.46
CA LEU A 309 14.50 29.01 -21.58
C LEU A 309 13.43 29.78 -22.36
N THR A 310 13.83 30.55 -23.37
CA THR A 310 12.88 31.29 -24.24
C THR A 310 11.97 30.34 -24.99
N ILE A 311 12.54 29.30 -25.60
CA ILE A 311 11.77 28.26 -26.31
C ILE A 311 10.80 27.53 -25.40
N ALA A 312 11.19 27.30 -24.13
CA ALA A 312 10.33 26.58 -23.18
C ALA A 312 9.19 27.44 -22.60
N LEU A 313 9.29 28.80 -22.75
CA LEU A 313 8.28 29.75 -22.29
C LEU A 313 7.28 30.11 -23.38
N ASP A 314 7.66 29.98 -24.66
CA ASP A 314 6.80 30.20 -25.84
C ASP A 314 5.84 29.03 -26.06
#